data_57a12d5947c32e08518e8ebfd0fdc99b
#
_entry.id   57a12d5947c32e08518e8ebfd0fdc99b
#
_cell.length_a   1.000
_cell.length_b   1.000
_cell.length_c   1.000
_cell.angle_alpha   90.00
_cell.angle_beta   90.00
_cell.angle_gamma   90.00
#
_symmetry.space_group_name_H-M   'P 1'
#
loop_
_entity.id
_entity.type
_entity.pdbx_description
1 polymer ?
#
loop_
_entity_poly.entity_id
_entity_poly.type
_entity_poly.pdbx_seq_one_letter_code
_entity_poly.pdbx_strand_id
1 'polypeptide(L)'
;YYDEEFDCEYFEKGVYVHPSLDLSSGSAEDMVSKVQGEVVSCGVEKFVLGLGGDHAVTIGLVRGLEEIEKQNGNEGDFAILQIDAHSDFRDSWNGSVLNHACVMKQLSGRHEIVSVGIRSQDKDERVLVDECESVQTVYAWEYSISKVKESLLNLKAKRMYITIDVDGFDPSVISCTGTPEPGGLFWKQVIEILKLCFSMKEIIGADIVEFLPIYESNGEESNQSRVEAYTLARLVSKIFSLAVKK
;
A
#
# COMPACT_ATOMS: atom_id res chain seq x y z
N TYR A 1 11.11 2.93 21.05
CA TYR A 1 11.09 3.99 20.06
C TYR A 1 9.81 4.81 20.21
N TYR A 2 9.93 5.95 20.89
CA TYR A 2 8.85 6.91 21.08
C TYR A 2 8.62 7.73 19.80
N ASP A 3 7.36 7.87 19.41
CA ASP A 3 6.96 8.75 18.31
C ASP A 3 6.47 10.08 18.89
N GLU A 4 7.28 11.12 18.76
CA GLU A 4 7.03 12.45 19.34
C GLU A 4 5.81 13.16 18.71
N GLU A 5 5.53 12.90 17.42
CA GLU A 5 4.39 13.51 16.72
C GLU A 5 3.06 12.92 17.18
N PHE A 6 3.07 11.61 17.49
CA PHE A 6 1.88 10.91 17.93
C PHE A 6 1.84 10.62 19.42
N ASP A 7 2.86 11.05 20.20
CA ASP A 7 2.96 10.79 21.64
C ASP A 7 2.66 9.31 21.97
N CYS A 8 3.47 8.42 21.38
CA CYS A 8 3.16 6.98 21.38
C CYS A 8 4.40 6.10 21.40
N GLU A 9 4.37 5.07 22.22
CA GLU A 9 5.32 3.95 22.24
C GLU A 9 4.59 2.68 21.71
N TYR A 10 4.36 2.62 20.38
CA TYR A 10 3.54 1.59 19.74
C TYR A 10 4.01 0.16 20.03
N PHE A 11 5.31 -0.06 20.26
CA PHE A 11 5.88 -1.39 20.55
C PHE A 11 5.41 -1.97 21.89
N GLU A 12 4.92 -1.14 22.84
CA GLU A 12 4.32 -1.62 24.10
C GLU A 12 3.05 -2.45 23.88
N LYS A 13 2.39 -2.29 22.73
CA LYS A 13 1.23 -3.11 22.33
C LYS A 13 1.64 -4.49 21.80
N GLY A 14 2.93 -4.73 21.64
CA GLY A 14 3.49 -5.95 21.06
C GLY A 14 3.51 -5.89 19.52
N VAL A 15 4.72 -5.86 18.96
CA VAL A 15 4.97 -5.99 17.52
C VAL A 15 5.65 -7.33 17.29
N TYR A 16 5.05 -8.16 16.43
CA TYR A 16 5.64 -9.41 15.99
C TYR A 16 6.14 -9.23 14.56
N VAL A 17 7.39 -9.58 14.32
CA VAL A 17 7.98 -9.59 12.99
C VAL A 17 7.99 -11.02 12.48
N HIS A 18 7.17 -11.29 11.45
CA HIS A 18 7.13 -12.59 10.79
C HIS A 18 8.40 -12.80 9.96
N PRO A 19 8.97 -14.01 9.91
CA PRO A 19 10.07 -14.32 8.99
C PRO A 19 9.70 -13.99 7.54
N SER A 20 10.68 -13.55 6.77
CA SER A 20 10.47 -13.29 5.34
C SER A 20 9.97 -14.52 4.62
N LEU A 21 8.99 -14.36 3.75
CA LEU A 21 8.49 -15.41 2.89
C LEU A 21 9.46 -15.63 1.72
N ASP A 22 9.84 -16.89 1.48
CA ASP A 22 10.55 -17.22 0.26
C ASP A 22 9.55 -17.33 -0.90
N LEU A 23 9.54 -16.30 -1.74
CA LEU A 23 8.71 -16.18 -2.94
C LEU A 23 9.53 -16.29 -4.23
N SER A 24 10.78 -16.74 -4.14
CA SER A 24 11.74 -16.82 -5.26
C SER A 24 11.39 -17.88 -6.29
N SER A 25 10.51 -18.82 -5.95
CA SER A 25 10.11 -19.94 -6.82
C SER A 25 8.59 -20.07 -6.86
N GLY A 26 8.08 -20.48 -8.00
CA GLY A 26 6.64 -20.67 -8.22
C GLY A 26 6.04 -19.69 -9.24
N SER A 27 4.76 -19.81 -9.47
CA SER A 27 3.98 -18.92 -10.30
C SER A 27 3.51 -17.69 -9.51
N ALA A 28 2.93 -16.71 -10.20
CA ALA A 28 2.27 -15.57 -9.55
C ALA A 28 1.10 -16.04 -8.66
N GLU A 29 0.39 -17.08 -9.08
CA GLU A 29 -0.68 -17.72 -8.30
C GLU A 29 -0.14 -18.35 -7.00
N ASP A 30 1.02 -19.02 -7.06
CA ASP A 30 1.67 -19.61 -5.86
C ASP A 30 2.08 -18.50 -4.89
N MET A 31 2.64 -17.41 -5.39
CA MET A 31 3.00 -16.24 -4.59
C MET A 31 1.78 -15.66 -3.87
N VAL A 32 0.72 -15.34 -4.63
CA VAL A 32 -0.51 -14.77 -4.07
C VAL A 32 -1.12 -15.71 -3.02
N SER A 33 -1.19 -17.02 -3.31
CA SER A 33 -1.75 -18.02 -2.39
C SER A 33 -0.94 -18.14 -1.11
N LYS A 34 0.40 -18.08 -1.21
CA LYS A 34 1.30 -18.17 -0.06
C LYS A 34 1.18 -16.95 0.84
N VAL A 35 1.17 -15.73 0.25
CA VAL A 35 0.95 -14.50 1.00
C VAL A 35 -0.43 -14.49 1.67
N GLN A 36 -1.48 -14.89 0.96
CA GLN A 36 -2.83 -15.03 1.51
C GLN A 36 -2.85 -15.97 2.72
N GLY A 37 -2.25 -17.16 2.59
CA GLY A 37 -2.20 -18.15 3.67
C GLY A 37 -1.50 -17.63 4.93
N GLU A 38 -0.42 -16.88 4.77
CA GLU A 38 0.31 -16.28 5.90
C GLU A 38 -0.52 -15.20 6.60
N VAL A 39 -1.21 -14.33 5.87
CA VAL A 39 -2.12 -13.35 6.46
C VAL A 39 -3.22 -14.04 7.29
N VAL A 40 -3.85 -15.07 6.73
CA VAL A 40 -4.87 -15.86 7.44
C VAL A 40 -4.30 -16.51 8.70
N SER A 41 -3.04 -16.97 8.64
CA SER A 41 -2.37 -17.61 9.78
C SER A 41 -2.09 -16.63 10.94
N CYS A 42 -1.97 -15.32 10.66
CA CYS A 42 -1.84 -14.29 11.69
C CYS A 42 -3.08 -14.21 12.60
N GLY A 43 -4.22 -14.67 12.10
CA GLY A 43 -5.48 -14.72 12.84
C GLY A 43 -6.22 -13.38 12.89
N VAL A 44 -7.44 -13.46 13.38
CA VAL A 44 -8.34 -12.32 13.59
C VAL A 44 -7.80 -11.33 14.64
N GLU A 45 -8.20 -10.08 14.56
CA GLU A 45 -7.84 -9.00 15.51
C GLU A 45 -6.37 -8.54 15.46
N LYS A 46 -5.62 -8.89 14.41
CA LYS A 46 -4.26 -8.39 14.20
C LYS A 46 -4.24 -7.33 13.10
N PHE A 47 -3.53 -6.24 13.37
CA PHE A 47 -3.18 -5.31 12.31
C PHE A 47 -1.96 -5.86 11.57
N VAL A 48 -2.14 -6.25 10.31
CA VAL A 48 -1.06 -6.79 9.47
C VAL A 48 -0.45 -5.65 8.67
N LEU A 49 0.87 -5.50 8.75
CA LEU A 49 1.65 -4.61 7.89
C LEU A 49 2.56 -5.45 7.01
N GLY A 50 2.27 -5.51 5.71
CA GLY A 50 3.12 -6.12 4.70
C GLY A 50 4.34 -5.25 4.42
N LEU A 51 5.52 -5.86 4.36
CA LEU A 51 6.73 -5.19 3.91
C LEU A 51 7.23 -5.87 2.65
N GLY A 52 7.05 -5.23 1.62
CA GLY A 52 7.53 -5.36 0.32
C GLY A 52 7.80 -6.46 -0.47
N GLY A 53 8.23 -6.42 -1.53
CA GLY A 53 8.43 -6.99 -2.80
C GLY A 53 7.72 -6.15 -3.84
N ASP A 54 7.46 -6.77 -4.95
CA ASP A 54 6.65 -6.29 -6.07
C ASP A 54 5.20 -6.01 -5.61
N HIS A 55 4.55 -4.99 -6.17
CA HIS A 55 3.20 -4.57 -5.75
C HIS A 55 2.15 -5.70 -5.86
N ALA A 56 2.38 -6.73 -6.67
CA ALA A 56 1.46 -7.88 -6.78
C ALA A 56 1.24 -8.63 -5.45
N VAL A 57 2.14 -8.51 -4.46
CA VAL A 57 1.97 -9.12 -3.13
C VAL A 57 0.72 -8.59 -2.44
N THR A 58 0.33 -7.35 -2.72
CA THR A 58 -0.88 -6.70 -2.18
C THR A 58 -2.14 -7.48 -2.52
N ILE A 59 -2.20 -8.16 -3.67
CA ILE A 59 -3.33 -9.04 -4.03
C ILE A 59 -3.49 -10.15 -2.99
N GLY A 60 -2.37 -10.78 -2.58
CA GLY A 60 -2.37 -11.83 -1.56
C GLY A 60 -2.74 -11.31 -0.18
N LEU A 61 -2.19 -10.15 0.20
CA LEU A 61 -2.47 -9.50 1.47
C LEU A 61 -3.97 -9.15 1.61
N VAL A 62 -4.56 -8.53 0.59
CA VAL A 62 -5.98 -8.18 0.56
C VAL A 62 -6.86 -9.43 0.57
N ARG A 63 -6.55 -10.47 -0.22
CA ARG A 63 -7.30 -11.74 -0.21
C ARG A 63 -7.26 -12.43 1.15
N GLY A 64 -6.13 -12.37 1.85
CA GLY A 64 -6.02 -12.90 3.22
C GLY A 64 -6.92 -12.16 4.20
N LEU A 65 -6.97 -10.83 4.10
CA LEU A 65 -7.89 -10.01 4.89
C LEU A 65 -9.36 -10.26 4.53
N GLU A 66 -9.70 -10.39 3.25
CA GLU A 66 -11.07 -10.77 2.83
C GLU A 66 -11.53 -12.07 3.50
N GLU A 67 -10.62 -13.05 3.61
CA GLU A 67 -10.93 -14.33 4.27
C GLU A 67 -11.12 -14.18 5.77
N ILE A 68 -10.24 -13.44 6.45
CA ILE A 68 -10.38 -13.10 7.88
C ILE A 68 -11.72 -12.39 8.13
N GLU A 69 -12.07 -11.41 7.27
CA GLU A 69 -13.28 -10.64 7.40
C GLU A 69 -14.55 -11.52 7.26
N LYS A 70 -14.53 -12.47 6.32
CA LYS A 70 -15.62 -13.45 6.18
C LYS A 70 -15.75 -14.32 7.43
N GLN A 71 -14.63 -14.75 8.01
CA GLN A 71 -14.65 -15.53 9.27
C GLN A 71 -15.25 -14.74 10.43
N ASN A 72 -15.10 -13.40 10.43
CA ASN A 72 -15.67 -12.49 11.42
C ASN A 72 -17.14 -12.12 11.15
N GLY A 73 -17.75 -12.65 10.09
CA GLY A 73 -19.13 -12.31 9.70
C GLY A 73 -19.26 -10.96 9.01
N ASN A 74 -18.14 -10.35 8.63
CA ASN A 74 -18.09 -9.13 7.83
C ASN A 74 -17.89 -9.53 6.38
N GLU A 75 -18.80 -9.26 5.48
CA GLU A 75 -18.76 -9.71 4.06
C GLU A 75 -17.66 -9.06 3.21
N GLY A 76 -16.44 -8.85 3.78
CA GLY A 76 -15.29 -8.29 3.05
C GLY A 76 -15.46 -6.82 2.65
N ASP A 77 -16.33 -6.08 3.33
CA ASP A 77 -16.67 -4.69 3.00
C ASP A 77 -15.63 -3.71 3.56
N PHE A 78 -14.54 -3.54 2.83
CA PHE A 78 -13.55 -2.50 3.08
C PHE A 78 -13.10 -1.86 1.76
N ALA A 79 -12.71 -0.60 1.83
CA ALA A 79 -12.12 0.13 0.71
C ALA A 79 -10.60 0.01 0.72
N ILE A 80 -9.97 0.42 -0.38
CA ILE A 80 -8.51 0.47 -0.52
C ILE A 80 -8.09 1.91 -0.74
N LEU A 81 -7.09 2.37 0.01
CA LEU A 81 -6.32 3.55 -0.33
C LEU A 81 -5.03 3.09 -1.00
N GLN A 82 -4.76 3.58 -2.20
CA GLN A 82 -3.49 3.41 -2.91
C GLN A 82 -2.74 4.75 -2.90
N ILE A 83 -1.48 4.74 -2.46
CA ILE A 83 -0.53 5.84 -2.67
C ILE A 83 0.50 5.33 -3.66
N ASP A 84 0.60 5.95 -4.85
CA ASP A 84 1.32 5.38 -5.97
C ASP A 84 1.56 6.43 -7.07
N ALA A 85 2.60 6.26 -7.88
CA ALA A 85 2.76 6.99 -9.14
C ALA A 85 1.89 6.40 -10.26
N HIS A 86 1.66 5.09 -10.22
CA HIS A 86 1.03 4.29 -11.27
C HIS A 86 -0.41 3.92 -10.90
N SER A 87 -1.26 3.76 -11.92
CA SER A 87 -2.66 3.33 -11.68
C SER A 87 -2.79 1.84 -11.35
N ASP A 88 -1.85 1.02 -11.81
CA ASP A 88 -1.86 -0.44 -11.69
C ASP A 88 -3.17 -1.08 -12.18
N PHE A 89 -3.70 -0.53 -13.27
CA PHE A 89 -5.05 -0.82 -13.73
C PHE A 89 -5.09 -1.54 -15.09
N ARG A 90 -3.99 -2.20 -15.47
CA ARG A 90 -3.94 -3.01 -16.69
C ARG A 90 -4.77 -4.29 -16.54
N ASP A 91 -5.43 -4.71 -17.62
CA ASP A 91 -6.13 -6.00 -17.65
C ASP A 91 -5.16 -7.18 -17.52
N SER A 92 -3.96 -7.04 -18.09
CA SER A 92 -2.85 -8.00 -17.96
C SER A 92 -1.52 -7.33 -18.31
N TRP A 93 -0.43 -7.86 -17.79
CA TRP A 93 0.92 -7.46 -18.13
C TRP A 93 1.83 -8.68 -18.27
N ASN A 94 2.61 -8.75 -19.37
CA ASN A 94 3.47 -9.89 -19.68
C ASN A 94 2.77 -11.27 -19.59
N GLY A 95 1.48 -11.32 -19.95
CA GLY A 95 0.69 -12.55 -19.94
C GLY A 95 0.15 -12.97 -18.58
N SER A 96 0.32 -12.17 -17.54
CA SER A 96 -0.25 -12.40 -16.20
C SER A 96 -1.22 -11.28 -15.83
N VAL A 97 -2.28 -11.64 -15.13
CA VAL A 97 -3.20 -10.71 -14.46
C VAL A 97 -2.81 -10.47 -13.01
N LEU A 98 -1.97 -11.34 -12.44
CA LEU A 98 -1.39 -11.23 -11.10
C LEU A 98 0.02 -10.62 -11.21
N ASN A 99 0.08 -9.34 -11.44
CA ASN A 99 1.30 -8.59 -11.74
C ASN A 99 1.20 -7.20 -11.11
N HIS A 100 2.34 -6.56 -10.80
CA HIS A 100 2.37 -5.20 -10.22
C HIS A 100 1.50 -4.21 -11.00
N ALA A 101 1.56 -4.20 -12.33
CA ALA A 101 0.77 -3.27 -13.16
C ALA A 101 -0.75 -3.59 -13.22
N CYS A 102 -1.24 -4.60 -12.49
CA CYS A 102 -2.62 -5.06 -12.57
C CYS A 102 -3.34 -5.07 -11.20
N VAL A 103 -2.67 -4.67 -10.14
CA VAL A 103 -3.12 -4.84 -8.74
C VAL A 103 -4.48 -4.20 -8.51
N MET A 104 -4.62 -2.93 -8.83
CA MET A 104 -5.87 -2.21 -8.60
C MET A 104 -6.99 -2.71 -9.50
N LYS A 105 -6.68 -3.15 -10.73
CA LYS A 105 -7.65 -3.79 -11.61
C LYS A 105 -8.21 -5.09 -11.01
N GLN A 106 -7.34 -5.91 -10.40
CA GLN A 106 -7.77 -7.15 -9.75
C GLN A 106 -8.64 -6.91 -8.52
N LEU A 107 -8.47 -5.79 -7.84
CA LEU A 107 -9.16 -5.46 -6.60
C LEU A 107 -10.43 -4.62 -6.83
N SER A 108 -10.52 -3.82 -7.90
CA SER A 108 -11.63 -2.90 -8.19
C SER A 108 -12.99 -3.56 -8.39
N GLY A 109 -13.02 -4.85 -8.75
CA GLY A 109 -14.27 -5.59 -8.87
C GLY A 109 -14.96 -5.93 -7.55
N ARG A 110 -14.25 -5.74 -6.41
CA ARG A 110 -14.73 -6.10 -5.07
C ARG A 110 -14.62 -4.97 -4.06
N HIS A 111 -13.75 -3.99 -4.32
CA HIS A 111 -13.46 -2.91 -3.39
C HIS A 111 -13.64 -1.55 -4.05
N GLU A 112 -14.10 -0.58 -3.27
CA GLU A 112 -13.97 0.83 -3.63
C GLU A 112 -12.49 1.24 -3.42
N ILE A 113 -11.91 1.97 -4.37
CA ILE A 113 -10.50 2.35 -4.36
C ILE A 113 -10.38 3.88 -4.42
N VAL A 114 -9.51 4.44 -3.60
CA VAL A 114 -9.03 5.81 -3.72
C VAL A 114 -7.54 5.77 -4.03
N SER A 115 -7.16 6.15 -5.24
CA SER A 115 -5.77 6.22 -5.70
C SER A 115 -5.27 7.66 -5.59
N VAL A 116 -4.13 7.87 -4.92
CA VAL A 116 -3.57 9.20 -4.65
C VAL A 116 -2.13 9.28 -5.13
N GLY A 117 -1.81 10.30 -5.93
CA GLY A 117 -0.46 10.54 -6.42
C GLY A 117 -0.22 10.05 -7.84
N ILE A 118 -1.25 9.49 -8.50
CA ILE A 118 -1.14 8.94 -9.85
C ILE A 118 -0.68 10.00 -10.84
N ARG A 119 0.35 9.65 -11.65
CA ARG A 119 0.95 10.56 -12.63
C ARG A 119 1.60 9.86 -13.82
N SER A 120 1.63 8.51 -13.79
CA SER A 120 2.16 7.67 -14.86
C SER A 120 1.19 6.53 -15.15
N GLN A 121 0.60 6.54 -16.33
CA GLN A 121 -0.30 5.52 -16.83
C GLN A 121 -0.39 5.66 -18.35
N ASP A 122 -0.68 4.60 -19.07
CA ASP A 122 -0.95 4.74 -20.49
C ASP A 122 -2.40 5.17 -20.79
N LYS A 123 -2.68 5.47 -22.05
CA LYS A 123 -4.00 5.97 -22.45
C LYS A 123 -5.12 4.94 -22.22
N ASP A 124 -4.82 3.66 -22.42
CA ASP A 124 -5.82 2.61 -22.32
C ASP A 124 -6.14 2.33 -20.84
N GLU A 125 -5.12 2.36 -19.97
CA GLU A 125 -5.33 2.34 -18.51
C GLU A 125 -6.19 3.51 -18.05
N ARG A 126 -5.90 4.72 -18.56
CA ARG A 126 -6.70 5.91 -18.21
C ARG A 126 -8.17 5.72 -18.54
N VAL A 127 -8.48 5.17 -19.69
CA VAL A 127 -9.88 4.90 -20.10
C VAL A 127 -10.52 3.89 -19.15
N LEU A 128 -9.81 2.80 -18.81
CA LEU A 128 -10.32 1.78 -17.90
C LEU A 128 -10.57 2.31 -16.50
N VAL A 129 -9.70 3.19 -16.00
CA VAL A 129 -9.86 3.87 -14.69
C VAL A 129 -11.08 4.80 -14.73
N ASP A 130 -11.19 5.65 -15.76
CA ASP A 130 -12.27 6.63 -15.88
C ASP A 130 -13.65 5.97 -16.05
N GLU A 131 -13.73 4.76 -16.60
CA GLU A 131 -14.96 3.96 -16.75
C GLU A 131 -15.30 3.14 -15.49
N CYS A 132 -14.39 3.03 -14.52
CA CYS A 132 -14.58 2.20 -13.34
C CYS A 132 -15.20 3.01 -12.18
N GLU A 133 -16.49 2.80 -11.93
CA GLU A 133 -17.23 3.52 -10.87
C GLU A 133 -16.70 3.29 -9.45
N SER A 134 -15.97 2.18 -9.22
CA SER A 134 -15.40 1.88 -7.90
C SER A 134 -14.06 2.57 -7.62
N VAL A 135 -13.49 3.30 -8.60
CA VAL A 135 -12.17 3.95 -8.47
C VAL A 135 -12.31 5.46 -8.49
N GLN A 136 -11.71 6.13 -7.53
CA GLN A 136 -11.57 7.58 -7.48
C GLN A 136 -10.08 7.94 -7.47
N THR A 137 -9.64 8.77 -8.40
CA THR A 137 -8.23 9.13 -8.55
C THR A 137 -7.97 10.59 -8.20
N VAL A 138 -7.04 10.83 -7.29
CA VAL A 138 -6.47 12.14 -7.01
C VAL A 138 -5.09 12.20 -7.66
N TYR A 139 -5.03 12.77 -8.85
CA TYR A 139 -3.77 12.90 -9.61
C TYR A 139 -2.76 13.79 -8.89
N ALA A 140 -1.47 13.50 -9.04
CA ALA A 140 -0.40 14.22 -8.36
C ALA A 140 -0.45 15.75 -8.62
N TRP A 141 -0.69 16.15 -9.87
CA TRP A 141 -0.79 17.58 -10.25
C TRP A 141 -2.05 18.28 -9.74
N GLU A 142 -3.02 17.54 -9.25
CA GLU A 142 -4.25 18.06 -8.66
C GLU A 142 -4.35 17.83 -7.16
N TYR A 143 -3.28 17.29 -6.56
CA TYR A 143 -3.27 16.90 -5.16
C TYR A 143 -3.67 18.07 -4.24
N SER A 144 -4.61 17.78 -3.38
CA SER A 144 -4.87 18.53 -2.16
C SER A 144 -5.47 17.57 -1.12
N ILE A 145 -5.21 17.81 0.14
CA ILE A 145 -5.81 17.01 1.22
C ILE A 145 -7.35 17.10 1.23
N SER A 146 -7.89 18.20 0.73
CA SER A 146 -9.34 18.39 0.59
C SER A 146 -9.94 17.42 -0.43
N LYS A 147 -9.27 17.19 -1.57
CA LYS A 147 -9.70 16.21 -2.58
C LYS A 147 -9.63 14.79 -2.03
N VAL A 148 -8.55 14.44 -1.32
CA VAL A 148 -8.45 13.14 -0.65
C VAL A 148 -9.58 12.95 0.35
N LYS A 149 -9.87 13.97 1.16
CA LYS A 149 -10.98 13.94 2.12
C LYS A 149 -12.34 13.75 1.44
N GLU A 150 -12.58 14.44 0.34
CA GLU A 150 -13.80 14.29 -0.47
C GLU A 150 -13.94 12.86 -1.00
N SER A 151 -12.88 12.29 -1.57
CA SER A 151 -12.89 10.90 -2.03
C SER A 151 -13.18 9.92 -0.90
N LEU A 152 -12.57 10.12 0.28
CA LEU A 152 -12.84 9.27 1.46
C LEU A 152 -14.28 9.37 1.99
N LEU A 153 -14.90 10.54 1.86
CA LEU A 153 -16.30 10.76 2.25
C LEU A 153 -17.29 10.05 1.30
N ASN A 154 -16.93 9.93 0.03
CA ASN A 154 -17.75 9.26 -0.98
C ASN A 154 -17.75 7.73 -0.84
N LEU A 155 -16.78 7.15 -0.13
CA LEU A 155 -16.71 5.70 0.12
C LEU A 155 -17.81 5.23 1.05
N LYS A 156 -18.51 4.16 0.67
CA LYS A 156 -19.52 3.49 1.49
C LYS A 156 -18.90 2.68 2.62
N ALA A 157 -17.76 2.04 2.32
CA ALA A 157 -17.03 1.22 3.29
C ALA A 157 -16.53 2.06 4.47
N LYS A 158 -16.72 1.52 5.68
CA LYS A 158 -16.24 2.12 6.94
C LYS A 158 -14.81 1.72 7.27
N ARG A 159 -14.39 0.57 6.76
CA ARG A 159 -13.05 0.00 6.95
C ARG A 159 -12.21 0.18 5.70
N MET A 160 -10.89 0.16 5.87
CA MET A 160 -9.97 0.46 4.79
C MET A 160 -8.65 -0.30 4.95
N TYR A 161 -8.13 -0.77 3.85
CA TYR A 161 -6.75 -1.21 3.67
C TYR A 161 -5.93 -0.11 3.02
N ILE A 162 -4.66 0.04 3.39
CA ILE A 162 -3.76 1.05 2.81
C ILE A 162 -2.60 0.34 2.13
N THR A 163 -2.40 0.57 0.83
CA THR A 163 -1.20 0.16 0.10
C THR A 163 -0.38 1.37 -0.30
N ILE A 164 0.92 1.30 -0.04
CA ILE A 164 1.86 2.38 -0.33
C ILE A 164 2.96 1.83 -1.23
N ASP A 165 2.86 2.14 -2.52
CA ASP A 165 4.00 2.02 -3.42
C ASP A 165 4.99 3.16 -3.10
N VAL A 166 6.25 2.82 -2.93
CA VAL A 166 7.26 3.83 -2.56
C VAL A 166 7.50 4.84 -3.66
N ASP A 167 7.17 4.53 -4.91
CA ASP A 167 7.26 5.49 -6.01
C ASP A 167 6.13 6.53 -6.02
N GLY A 168 5.10 6.35 -5.20
CA GLY A 168 4.12 7.40 -4.87
C GLY A 168 4.78 8.64 -4.27
N PHE A 169 5.91 8.47 -3.57
CA PHE A 169 6.75 9.59 -3.17
C PHE A 169 7.44 10.25 -4.36
N ASP A 170 7.79 11.53 -4.21
CA ASP A 170 8.69 12.21 -5.14
C ASP A 170 10.08 11.57 -5.05
N PRO A 171 10.82 11.38 -6.18
CA PRO A 171 12.16 10.79 -6.16
C PRO A 171 13.19 11.54 -5.31
N SER A 172 12.91 12.79 -4.93
CA SER A 172 13.73 13.53 -3.97
C SER A 172 13.56 13.03 -2.51
N VAL A 173 12.53 12.21 -2.24
CA VAL A 173 12.27 11.58 -0.94
C VAL A 173 12.65 10.11 -0.98
N ILE A 174 12.16 9.36 -1.99
CA ILE A 174 12.48 7.96 -2.24
C ILE A 174 12.68 7.75 -3.73
N SER A 175 13.86 7.31 -4.12
CA SER A 175 14.25 7.03 -5.50
C SER A 175 14.66 5.57 -5.73
N CYS A 176 14.85 4.81 -4.64
CA CYS A 176 15.20 3.39 -4.67
C CYS A 176 13.96 2.55 -4.96
N THR A 177 13.46 2.62 -6.18
CA THR A 177 12.32 1.86 -6.72
C THR A 177 12.58 1.51 -8.18
N GLY A 178 11.78 0.62 -8.76
CA GLY A 178 11.92 0.19 -10.15
C GLY A 178 11.57 1.28 -11.16
N THR A 179 10.57 2.08 -10.87
CA THR A 179 9.96 3.05 -11.79
C THR A 179 9.73 4.42 -11.14
N PRO A 180 10.81 5.13 -10.75
CA PRO A 180 10.68 6.44 -10.10
C PRO A 180 10.12 7.48 -11.07
N GLU A 181 9.06 8.18 -10.67
CA GLU A 181 8.39 9.23 -11.44
C GLU A 181 8.48 10.58 -10.72
N PRO A 182 8.86 11.69 -11.40
CA PRO A 182 8.94 13.00 -10.76
C PRO A 182 7.56 13.60 -10.46
N GLY A 183 7.51 14.55 -9.52
CA GLY A 183 6.29 15.27 -9.17
C GLY A 183 5.38 14.51 -8.21
N GLY A 184 5.94 13.62 -7.40
CA GLY A 184 5.25 12.81 -6.42
C GLY A 184 4.95 13.51 -5.09
N LEU A 185 4.52 12.72 -4.12
CA LEU A 185 4.16 13.20 -2.79
C LEU A 185 5.42 13.37 -1.91
N PHE A 186 5.41 14.40 -1.07
CA PHE A 186 6.43 14.59 -0.05
C PHE A 186 6.03 13.91 1.26
N TRP A 187 7.01 13.66 2.13
CA TRP A 187 6.83 13.03 3.43
C TRP A 187 5.62 13.59 4.21
N LYS A 188 5.54 14.93 4.33
CA LYS A 188 4.47 15.57 5.08
C LYS A 188 3.09 15.28 4.51
N GLN A 189 2.97 15.23 3.18
CA GLN A 189 1.70 14.95 2.50
C GLN A 189 1.26 13.51 2.75
N VAL A 190 2.18 12.54 2.68
CA VAL A 190 1.86 11.13 2.99
C VAL A 190 1.42 10.99 4.45
N ILE A 191 2.12 11.61 5.42
CA ILE A 191 1.72 11.56 6.82
C ILE A 191 0.35 12.23 7.03
N GLU A 192 0.05 13.33 6.33
CA GLU A 192 -1.25 13.99 6.39
C GLU A 192 -2.38 13.10 5.84
N ILE A 193 -2.15 12.41 4.72
CA ILE A 193 -3.08 11.42 4.16
C ILE A 193 -3.33 10.30 5.17
N LEU A 194 -2.28 9.71 5.75
CA LEU A 194 -2.42 8.65 6.75
C LEU A 194 -3.23 9.12 7.97
N LYS A 195 -2.90 10.28 8.54
CA LYS A 195 -3.69 10.88 9.63
C LYS A 195 -5.16 11.01 9.28
N LEU A 196 -5.45 11.49 8.08
CA LEU A 196 -6.82 11.66 7.60
C LEU A 196 -7.53 10.30 7.51
N CYS A 197 -6.91 9.29 6.90
CA CYS A 197 -7.47 7.94 6.76
C CYS A 197 -7.78 7.32 8.12
N PHE A 198 -6.81 7.32 9.05
CA PHE A 198 -7.00 6.79 10.41
C PHE A 198 -8.04 7.56 11.23
N SER A 199 -8.27 8.85 10.92
CA SER A 199 -9.32 9.64 11.59
C SER A 199 -10.73 9.38 11.05
N MET A 200 -10.85 8.93 9.79
CA MET A 200 -12.15 8.80 9.09
C MET A 200 -12.59 7.35 8.90
N LYS A 201 -11.65 6.41 8.88
CA LYS A 201 -11.91 5.00 8.59
C LYS A 201 -11.24 4.10 9.63
N GLU A 202 -11.77 2.92 9.80
CA GLU A 202 -11.10 1.86 10.53
C GLU A 202 -10.08 1.19 9.61
N ILE A 203 -8.79 1.40 9.88
CA ILE A 203 -7.73 0.80 9.08
C ILE A 203 -7.46 -0.61 9.60
N ILE A 204 -7.63 -1.61 8.72
CA ILE A 204 -7.56 -3.04 9.06
C ILE A 204 -6.21 -3.68 8.71
N GLY A 205 -5.40 -3.02 7.91
CA GLY A 205 -4.06 -3.44 7.52
C GLY A 205 -3.44 -2.47 6.55
N ALA A 206 -2.16 -2.66 6.26
CA ALA A 206 -1.44 -1.86 5.28
C ALA A 206 -0.28 -2.64 4.66
N ASP A 207 0.29 -2.12 3.59
CA ASP A 207 1.60 -2.54 3.08
C ASP A 207 2.43 -1.37 2.57
N ILE A 208 3.74 -1.63 2.43
CA ILE A 208 4.71 -0.77 1.76
C ILE A 208 5.48 -1.65 0.77
N VAL A 209 5.43 -1.31 -0.51
CA VAL A 209 5.91 -2.14 -1.62
C VAL A 209 6.87 -1.38 -2.54
N GLU A 210 7.50 -2.09 -3.48
CA GLU A 210 8.36 -1.60 -4.56
C GLU A 210 9.67 -0.92 -4.10
N PHE A 211 10.09 -1.08 -2.84
CA PHE A 211 11.41 -0.62 -2.44
C PHE A 211 12.49 -1.55 -3.00
N LEU A 212 13.33 -1.01 -3.89
CA LEU A 212 14.42 -1.72 -4.55
C LEU A 212 15.77 -1.18 -4.09
N PRO A 213 16.46 -1.84 -3.13
CA PRO A 213 17.76 -1.38 -2.65
C PRO A 213 18.81 -1.35 -3.77
N ILE A 214 19.61 -0.28 -3.78
CA ILE A 214 20.73 -0.12 -4.71
C ILE A 214 22.02 -0.61 -4.04
N TYR A 215 22.75 -1.48 -4.73
CA TYR A 215 24.04 -2.00 -4.29
C TYR A 215 25.17 -1.43 -5.14
N GLU A 216 26.29 -1.11 -4.50
CA GLU A 216 27.50 -0.67 -5.15
C GLU A 216 28.28 -1.87 -5.74
N SER A 217 29.30 -1.59 -6.56
CA SER A 217 30.10 -2.61 -7.23
C SER A 217 30.86 -3.56 -6.27
N ASN A 218 31.07 -3.14 -5.01
CA ASN A 218 31.67 -3.94 -3.94
C ASN A 218 30.66 -4.86 -3.23
N GLY A 219 29.38 -4.83 -3.63
CA GLY A 219 28.30 -5.60 -3.00
C GLY A 219 27.72 -4.98 -1.73
N GLU A 220 28.16 -3.78 -1.32
CA GLU A 220 27.58 -3.06 -0.20
C GLU A 220 26.35 -2.27 -0.64
N GLU A 221 25.37 -2.16 0.25
CA GLU A 221 24.21 -1.31 0.03
C GLU A 221 24.64 0.16 -0.03
N SER A 222 24.14 0.91 -1.03
CA SER A 222 24.46 2.33 -1.21
C SER A 222 24.02 3.19 -0.01
N ASN A 223 24.70 4.33 0.19
CA ASN A 223 24.29 5.27 1.23
C ASN A 223 22.86 5.77 1.03
N GLN A 224 22.48 6.00 -0.21
CA GLN A 224 21.13 6.45 -0.55
C GLN A 224 20.09 5.41 -0.14
N SER A 225 20.31 4.15 -0.51
CA SER A 225 19.43 3.04 -0.16
C SER A 225 19.23 2.94 1.36
N ARG A 226 20.33 3.05 2.14
CA ARG A 226 20.28 3.02 3.61
C ARG A 226 19.48 4.20 4.19
N VAL A 227 19.61 5.41 3.64
CA VAL A 227 18.83 6.57 4.07
C VAL A 227 17.35 6.38 3.78
N GLU A 228 17.03 5.88 2.59
CA GLU A 228 15.65 5.65 2.19
C GLU A 228 15.02 4.48 2.95
N ALA A 229 15.75 3.40 3.19
CA ALA A 229 15.30 2.31 4.08
C ALA A 229 14.99 2.81 5.50
N TYR A 230 15.81 3.74 6.03
CA TYR A 230 15.51 4.38 7.30
C TYR A 230 14.25 5.25 7.25
N THR A 231 14.03 5.96 6.15
CA THR A 231 12.81 6.74 5.92
C THR A 231 11.58 5.83 5.93
N LEU A 232 11.65 4.67 5.26
CA LEU A 232 10.57 3.68 5.24
C LEU A 232 10.36 3.03 6.62
N ALA A 233 11.43 2.75 7.36
CA ALA A 233 11.32 2.27 8.75
C ALA A 233 10.60 3.31 9.65
N ARG A 234 10.82 4.61 9.43
CA ARG A 234 10.05 5.67 10.10
C ARG A 234 8.59 5.69 9.65
N LEU A 235 8.29 5.42 8.38
CA LEU A 235 6.91 5.30 7.90
C LEU A 235 6.18 4.12 8.57
N VAL A 236 6.83 2.97 8.68
CA VAL A 236 6.33 1.82 9.47
C VAL A 236 5.99 2.24 10.91
N SER A 237 6.89 2.97 11.57
CA SER A 237 6.66 3.47 12.93
C SER A 237 5.44 4.39 12.99
N LYS A 238 5.26 5.29 12.00
CA LYS A 238 4.11 6.19 11.91
C LYS A 238 2.79 5.42 11.75
N ILE A 239 2.76 4.41 10.88
CA ILE A 239 1.58 3.57 10.66
C ILE A 239 1.21 2.83 11.94
N PHE A 240 2.17 2.20 12.62
CA PHE A 240 1.90 1.53 13.89
C PHE A 240 1.44 2.50 14.98
N SER A 241 2.05 3.68 15.10
CA SER A 241 1.63 4.69 16.06
C SER A 241 0.20 5.13 15.85
N LEU A 242 -0.24 5.28 14.58
CA LEU A 242 -1.62 5.59 14.25
C LEU A 242 -2.55 4.40 14.53
N ALA A 243 -2.13 3.17 14.25
CA ALA A 243 -2.93 1.96 14.46
C ALA A 243 -3.22 1.67 15.94
N VAL A 244 -2.29 1.97 16.85
CA VAL A 244 -2.46 1.68 18.30
C VAL A 244 -3.13 2.81 19.07
N LYS A 245 -3.31 3.98 18.47
CA LYS A 245 -3.87 5.18 19.10
C LYS A 245 -5.41 5.21 19.13
N LYS A 246 -6.05 4.13 18.63
CA LYS A 246 -7.50 3.95 18.62
C LYS A 246 -8.08 3.60 19.97
#